data_6e9ec1233f9a08b79e3a08c86cdf6db2
#
_entry.id   6e9ec1233f9a08b79e3a08c86cdf6db2
#
_cell.length_a   1.000
_cell.length_b   1.000
_cell.length_c   1.000
_cell.angle_alpha   90.00
_cell.angle_beta   90.00
_cell.angle_gamma   90.00
#
_symmetry.space_group_name_H-M   'P 1'
#
loop_
_entity.id
_entity.type
_entity.pdbx_description
1 polymer ?
#
loop_
_entity_poly.entity_id
_entity_poly.type
_entity_poly.pdbx_seq_one_letter_code
_entity_poly.pdbx_strand_id
1 'polypeptide(L)'
;MSNLLTSSGVIVLSLVANNTVVGYFSALEKLFRAVVGLFTPLTQALYPISCNKVQDLSIAKPYIRKLLYFIGGGALCVALGFAIFSEYIVTTMYGKEFAAYSYILATMMIWLFFGVINNIFGIQYLSASKNDKYYMYSFFIAGIITVLLNILLVPYFLINGILFSMIFGE
;
A
#
# COMPACT_ATOMS: atom_id res chain seq x y z
N MET A 1 -8.84 3.18 1.67
CA MET A 1 -9.20 1.78 1.38
C MET A 1 -8.18 0.80 1.97
N SER A 2 -6.90 1.05 1.89
CA SER A 2 -5.84 0.26 2.56
C SER A 2 -6.03 0.05 4.07
N ASN A 3 -6.74 0.94 4.75
CA ASN A 3 -6.94 0.86 6.19
C ASN A 3 -7.66 -0.40 6.67
N LEU A 4 -8.67 -0.89 5.93
CA LEU A 4 -9.40 -2.10 6.32
C LEU A 4 -8.56 -3.37 6.13
N LEU A 5 -7.80 -3.44 5.05
CA LEU A 5 -6.95 -4.60 4.74
C LEU A 5 -5.80 -4.71 5.75
N THR A 6 -5.16 -3.60 6.08
CA THR A 6 -4.09 -3.56 7.08
C THR A 6 -4.63 -3.84 8.48
N SER A 7 -5.79 -3.27 8.84
CA SER A 7 -6.39 -3.49 10.15
C SER A 7 -6.79 -4.95 10.37
N SER A 8 -7.25 -5.66 9.34
CA SER A 8 -7.55 -7.10 9.45
C SER A 8 -6.31 -7.91 9.81
N GLY A 9 -5.16 -7.62 9.20
CA GLY A 9 -3.89 -8.26 9.52
C GLY A 9 -3.44 -8.02 10.96
N VAL A 10 -3.56 -6.77 11.44
CA VAL A 10 -3.20 -6.42 12.83
C VAL A 10 -4.11 -7.12 13.83
N ILE A 11 -5.42 -7.22 13.54
CA ILE A 11 -6.38 -7.93 14.42
C ILE A 11 -5.99 -9.42 14.53
N VAL A 12 -5.74 -10.08 13.40
CA VAL A 12 -5.33 -11.49 13.40
C VAL A 12 -3.98 -11.66 14.11
N LEU A 13 -3.03 -10.75 13.88
CA LEU A 13 -1.74 -10.77 14.59
C LEU A 13 -1.90 -10.63 16.11
N SER A 14 -2.79 -9.75 16.55
CA SER A 14 -3.02 -9.53 17.99
C SER A 14 -3.61 -10.73 18.72
N LEU A 15 -4.26 -11.65 17.99
CA LEU A 15 -4.81 -12.90 18.55
C LEU A 15 -3.77 -14.01 18.66
N VAL A 16 -2.68 -13.94 17.87
CA VAL A 16 -1.69 -15.04 17.75
C VAL A 16 -0.32 -14.64 18.29
N ALA A 17 0.08 -13.38 18.19
CA ALA A 17 1.40 -12.90 18.56
C ALA A 17 1.42 -12.20 19.93
N ASN A 18 2.63 -12.13 20.52
CA ASN A 18 2.85 -11.36 21.74
C ASN A 18 2.66 -9.85 21.49
N ASN A 19 2.18 -9.14 22.52
CA ASN A 19 1.94 -7.68 22.47
C ASN A 19 3.16 -6.87 22.00
N THR A 20 4.37 -7.34 22.29
CA THR A 20 5.62 -6.71 21.85
C THR A 20 5.76 -6.72 20.32
N VAL A 21 5.47 -7.86 19.68
CA VAL A 21 5.53 -8.03 18.21
C VAL A 21 4.49 -7.17 17.52
N VAL A 22 3.27 -7.13 18.07
CA VAL A 22 2.19 -6.24 17.61
C VAL A 22 2.59 -4.78 17.74
N GLY A 23 3.27 -4.42 18.82
CA GLY A 23 3.79 -3.08 19.06
C GLY A 23 4.80 -2.63 18.00
N TYR A 24 5.78 -3.48 17.69
CA TYR A 24 6.77 -3.21 16.63
C TYR A 24 6.10 -3.02 15.26
N PHE A 25 5.22 -3.93 14.89
CA PHE A 25 4.49 -3.83 13.62
C PHE A 25 3.66 -2.54 13.54
N SER A 26 2.89 -2.22 14.57
CA SER A 26 2.02 -1.02 14.61
C SER A 26 2.81 0.28 14.58
N ALA A 27 4.00 0.33 15.20
CA ALA A 27 4.87 1.50 15.15
C ALA A 27 5.38 1.75 13.71
N LEU A 28 5.85 0.69 13.04
CA LEU A 28 6.35 0.78 11.66
C LEU A 28 5.22 1.06 10.66
N GLU A 29 4.02 0.52 10.91
CA GLU A 29 2.83 0.84 10.13
C GLU A 29 2.45 2.33 10.23
N LYS A 30 2.58 2.96 11.39
CA LYS A 30 2.34 4.41 11.52
C LYS A 30 3.31 5.22 10.67
N LEU A 31 4.59 4.84 10.64
CA LEU A 31 5.59 5.50 9.79
C LEU A 31 5.25 5.30 8.32
N PHE A 32 4.90 4.09 7.92
CA PHE A 32 4.44 3.80 6.56
C PHE A 32 3.23 4.65 6.17
N ARG A 33 2.21 4.74 7.04
CA ARG A 33 1.00 5.56 6.80
C ARG A 33 1.32 7.05 6.66
N ALA A 34 2.32 7.57 7.36
CA ALA A 34 2.78 8.95 7.19
C ALA A 34 3.32 9.19 5.77
N VAL A 35 4.10 8.24 5.22
CA VAL A 35 4.60 8.31 3.84
C VAL A 35 3.45 8.20 2.83
N VAL A 36 2.52 7.26 3.00
CA VAL A 36 1.30 7.15 2.16
C VAL A 36 0.49 8.45 2.17
N GLY A 37 0.43 9.12 3.33
CA GLY A 37 -0.26 10.39 3.52
C GLY A 37 0.23 11.50 2.59
N LEU A 38 1.48 11.45 2.12
CA LEU A 38 2.01 12.41 1.15
C LEU A 38 1.44 12.21 -0.27
N PHE A 39 1.11 10.98 -0.63
CA PHE A 39 0.54 10.65 -1.95
C PHE A 39 -0.96 10.91 -2.03
N THR A 40 -1.67 10.88 -0.91
CA THR A 40 -3.13 11.02 -0.88
C THR A 40 -3.62 12.36 -1.43
N PRO A 41 -3.10 13.54 -1.00
CA PRO A 41 -3.51 14.82 -1.57
C PRO A 41 -3.19 14.94 -3.06
N LEU A 42 -2.05 14.38 -3.48
CA LEU A 42 -1.62 14.40 -4.88
C LEU A 42 -2.60 13.64 -5.76
N THR A 43 -2.98 12.43 -5.37
CA THR A 43 -3.93 11.60 -6.12
C THR A 43 -5.34 12.20 -6.11
N GLN A 44 -5.77 12.81 -5.02
CA GLN A 44 -7.05 13.52 -4.91
C GLN A 44 -7.11 14.75 -5.84
N ALA A 45 -6.04 15.54 -5.91
CA ALA A 45 -5.97 16.70 -6.81
C ALA A 45 -6.00 16.30 -8.29
N LEU A 46 -5.50 15.13 -8.63
CA LEU A 46 -5.48 14.63 -10.01
C LEU A 46 -6.80 14.00 -10.46
N TYR A 47 -7.64 13.56 -9.55
CA TYR A 47 -8.88 12.86 -9.88
C TYR A 47 -9.83 13.68 -10.78
N PRO A 48 -10.15 14.97 -10.53
CA PRO A 48 -11.00 15.75 -11.42
C PRO A 48 -10.39 15.95 -12.81
N ILE A 49 -9.06 16.03 -12.92
CA ILE A 49 -8.36 16.12 -14.21
C ILE A 49 -8.50 14.79 -14.95
N SER A 50 -8.38 13.68 -14.25
CA SER A 50 -8.55 12.33 -14.79
C SER A 50 -9.97 12.13 -15.33
N CYS A 51 -11.02 12.54 -14.61
CA CYS A 51 -12.41 12.45 -15.05
C CYS A 51 -12.66 13.15 -16.39
N ASN A 52 -11.97 14.26 -16.64
CA ASN A 52 -12.12 14.99 -17.90
C ASN A 52 -11.33 14.33 -19.05
N LYS A 53 -10.14 13.78 -18.78
CA LYS A 53 -9.23 13.27 -19.80
C LYS A 53 -9.46 11.82 -20.19
N VAL A 54 -10.02 11.00 -19.29
CA VAL A 54 -10.15 9.56 -19.50
C VAL A 54 -11.41 9.18 -20.30
N GLN A 55 -12.32 10.13 -20.55
CA GLN A 55 -13.53 9.88 -21.34
C GLN A 55 -13.22 9.62 -22.82
N ASP A 56 -12.13 10.16 -23.35
CA ASP A 56 -11.65 9.93 -24.72
C ASP A 56 -10.44 8.99 -24.69
N LEU A 57 -10.57 7.80 -25.30
CA LEU A 57 -9.53 6.78 -25.37
C LEU A 57 -8.23 7.27 -26.03
N SER A 58 -8.33 8.22 -26.96
CA SER A 58 -7.16 8.80 -27.63
C SER A 58 -6.30 9.62 -26.67
N ILE A 59 -6.93 10.28 -25.71
CA ILE A 59 -6.29 11.14 -24.70
C ILE A 59 -5.94 10.32 -23.43
N ALA A 60 -6.77 9.34 -23.08
CA ALA A 60 -6.63 8.54 -21.90
C ALA A 60 -5.28 7.79 -21.82
N LYS A 61 -4.91 7.09 -22.91
CA LYS A 61 -3.66 6.29 -22.96
C LYS A 61 -2.40 7.13 -22.69
N PRO A 62 -2.14 8.24 -23.41
CA PRO A 62 -0.97 9.07 -23.16
C PRO A 62 -1.01 9.73 -21.77
N TYR A 63 -2.20 10.08 -21.27
CA TYR A 63 -2.36 10.67 -19.95
C TYR A 63 -2.00 9.67 -18.84
N ILE A 64 -2.56 8.46 -18.86
CA ILE A 64 -2.25 7.42 -17.87
C ILE A 64 -0.77 7.02 -17.91
N ARG A 65 -0.19 6.93 -19.12
CA ARG A 65 1.27 6.69 -19.26
C ARG A 65 2.07 7.79 -18.58
N LYS A 66 1.67 9.07 -18.73
CA LYS A 66 2.32 10.20 -18.06
C LYS A 66 2.21 10.11 -16.55
N LEU A 67 1.03 9.74 -16.02
CA LEU A 67 0.83 9.51 -14.59
C LEU A 67 1.74 8.39 -14.05
N LEU A 68 1.85 7.28 -14.80
CA LEU A 68 2.74 6.18 -14.43
C LEU A 68 4.20 6.62 -14.34
N TYR A 69 4.69 7.39 -15.30
CA TYR A 69 6.07 7.87 -15.26
C TYR A 69 6.31 8.87 -14.11
N PHE A 70 5.43 9.83 -13.88
CA PHE A 70 5.65 10.87 -12.88
C PHE A 70 5.31 10.37 -11.47
N ILE A 71 4.11 9.85 -11.25
CA ILE A 71 3.66 9.45 -9.90
C ILE A 71 4.20 8.05 -9.56
N GLY A 72 4.11 7.10 -10.49
CA GLY A 72 4.67 5.76 -10.32
C GLY A 72 6.18 5.79 -10.19
N GLY A 73 6.89 6.55 -11.02
CA GLY A 73 8.33 6.77 -10.90
C GLY A 73 8.73 7.45 -9.60
N GLY A 74 7.98 8.48 -9.20
CA GLY A 74 8.17 9.15 -7.90
C GLY A 74 7.96 8.19 -6.72
N ALA A 75 6.88 7.39 -6.76
CA ALA A 75 6.61 6.38 -5.75
C ALA A 75 7.71 5.31 -5.70
N LEU A 76 8.24 4.90 -6.85
CA LEU A 76 9.36 3.96 -6.92
C LEU A 76 10.63 4.54 -6.27
N CYS A 77 10.97 5.79 -6.56
CA CYS A 77 12.11 6.46 -5.94
C CYS A 77 11.96 6.57 -4.42
N VAL A 78 10.76 6.95 -3.94
CA VAL A 78 10.47 7.01 -2.51
C VAL A 78 10.54 5.62 -1.89
N ALA A 79 9.92 4.60 -2.51
CA ALA A 79 9.94 3.24 -2.01
C ALA A 79 11.36 2.68 -1.91
N LEU A 80 12.18 2.85 -2.94
CA LEU A 80 13.58 2.42 -2.94
C LEU A 80 14.42 3.19 -1.91
N GLY A 81 14.24 4.52 -1.82
CA GLY A 81 14.94 5.34 -0.83
C GLY A 81 14.65 4.86 0.60
N PHE A 82 13.37 4.70 0.95
CA PHE A 82 13.00 4.21 2.27
C PHE A 82 13.39 2.74 2.50
N ALA A 83 13.37 1.88 1.47
CA ALA A 83 13.79 0.49 1.60
C ALA A 83 15.31 0.39 1.88
N ILE A 84 16.13 1.16 1.17
CA ILE A 84 17.59 1.18 1.35
C ILE A 84 17.97 1.76 2.72
N PHE A 85 17.32 2.86 3.11
CA PHE A 85 17.60 3.55 4.38
C PHE A 85 16.70 3.08 5.53
N SER A 86 15.96 1.98 5.39
CA SER A 86 14.98 1.49 6.37
C SER A 86 15.57 1.30 7.75
N GLU A 87 16.74 0.66 7.87
CA GLU A 87 17.42 0.43 9.14
C GLU A 87 17.83 1.76 9.80
N TYR A 88 18.42 2.68 9.03
CA TYR A 88 18.83 3.99 9.54
C TYR A 88 17.62 4.81 10.03
N ILE A 89 16.54 4.84 9.26
CA ILE A 89 15.31 5.57 9.60
C ILE A 89 14.68 4.98 10.87
N VAL A 90 14.54 3.66 10.92
CA VAL A 90 13.91 2.95 12.03
C VAL A 90 14.72 3.09 13.31
N THR A 91 16.04 2.95 13.24
CA THR A 91 16.93 3.09 14.42
C THR A 91 16.99 4.52 14.94
N THR A 92 16.92 5.52 14.05
CA THR A 92 16.92 6.92 14.44
C THR A 92 15.60 7.34 15.09
N MET A 93 14.45 6.83 14.60
CA MET A 93 13.13 7.22 15.10
C MET A 93 12.67 6.40 16.32
N TYR A 94 12.99 5.12 16.38
CA TYR A 94 12.47 4.20 17.39
C TYR A 94 13.56 3.55 18.27
N GLY A 95 14.83 3.72 17.92
CA GLY A 95 15.95 3.17 18.66
C GLY A 95 16.47 1.84 18.10
N LYS A 96 17.63 1.40 18.64
CA LYS A 96 18.36 0.22 18.15
C LYS A 96 17.60 -1.09 18.31
N GLU A 97 16.66 -1.17 19.24
CA GLU A 97 15.83 -2.37 19.46
C GLU A 97 14.93 -2.69 18.25
N PHE A 98 14.58 -1.66 17.45
CA PHE A 98 13.78 -1.82 16.25
C PHE A 98 14.58 -2.22 15.00
N ALA A 99 15.92 -2.21 15.06
CA ALA A 99 16.77 -2.50 13.90
C ALA A 99 16.47 -3.87 13.26
N ALA A 100 16.24 -4.89 14.09
CA ALA A 100 15.91 -6.24 13.62
C ALA A 100 14.59 -6.32 12.84
N TYR A 101 13.71 -5.33 12.99
CA TYR A 101 12.39 -5.25 12.34
C TYR A 101 12.34 -4.26 11.17
N SER A 102 13.48 -3.64 10.80
CA SER A 102 13.55 -2.66 9.71
C SER A 102 13.08 -3.22 8.35
N TYR A 103 13.22 -4.53 8.13
CA TYR A 103 12.73 -5.21 6.94
C TYR A 103 11.21 -5.08 6.75
N ILE A 104 10.45 -4.90 7.83
CA ILE A 104 9.00 -4.67 7.77
C ILE A 104 8.71 -3.38 7.01
N LEU A 105 9.42 -2.30 7.36
CA LEU A 105 9.28 -1.02 6.68
C LEU A 105 9.69 -1.14 5.21
N ALA A 106 10.81 -1.80 4.92
CA ALA A 106 11.29 -2.01 3.54
C ALA A 106 10.23 -2.75 2.70
N THR A 107 9.64 -3.81 3.24
CA THR A 107 8.59 -4.58 2.55
C THR A 107 7.31 -3.77 2.37
N MET A 108 6.90 -2.97 3.37
CA MET A 108 5.75 -2.07 3.26
C MET A 108 5.96 -1.00 2.17
N MET A 109 7.20 -0.56 1.93
CA MET A 109 7.48 0.40 0.85
C MET A 109 7.34 -0.22 -0.54
N ILE A 110 7.62 -1.52 -0.69
CA ILE A 110 7.30 -2.25 -1.93
C ILE A 110 5.78 -2.27 -2.13
N TRP A 111 5.02 -2.55 -1.08
CA TRP A 111 3.55 -2.50 -1.14
C TRP A 111 3.03 -1.10 -1.49
N LEU A 112 3.63 -0.01 -0.97
CA LEU A 112 3.28 1.36 -1.34
C LEU A 112 3.38 1.58 -2.87
N PHE A 113 4.45 1.08 -3.49
CA PHE A 113 4.63 1.21 -4.94
C PHE A 113 3.49 0.52 -5.70
N PHE A 114 3.13 -0.72 -5.34
CA PHE A 114 1.99 -1.42 -5.95
C PHE A 114 0.67 -0.69 -5.68
N GLY A 115 0.44 -0.17 -4.48
CA GLY A 115 -0.74 0.61 -4.13
C GLY A 115 -0.87 1.91 -4.94
N VAL A 116 0.23 2.59 -5.24
CA VAL A 116 0.22 3.76 -6.14
C VAL A 116 -0.13 3.36 -7.58
N ILE A 117 0.41 2.25 -8.07
CA ILE A 117 0.07 1.71 -9.40
C ILE A 117 -1.41 1.33 -9.46
N ASN A 118 -1.92 0.62 -8.46
CA ASN A 118 -3.33 0.26 -8.34
C ASN A 118 -4.22 1.52 -8.28
N ASN A 119 -3.82 2.57 -7.56
CA ASN A 119 -4.53 3.84 -7.54
C ASN A 119 -4.62 4.48 -8.94
N ILE A 120 -3.54 4.46 -9.72
CA ILE A 120 -3.52 5.01 -11.08
C ILE A 120 -4.49 4.23 -11.99
N PHE A 121 -4.46 2.90 -11.99
CA PHE A 121 -5.35 2.10 -12.83
C PHE A 121 -6.77 2.04 -12.28
N GLY A 122 -6.95 1.87 -10.96
CA GLY A 122 -8.26 1.72 -10.33
C GLY A 122 -9.02 3.04 -10.26
N ILE A 123 -8.43 4.05 -9.63
CA ILE A 123 -9.13 5.31 -9.37
C ILE A 123 -8.99 6.26 -10.56
N GLN A 124 -7.75 6.53 -11.02
CA GLN A 124 -7.52 7.54 -12.06
C GLN A 124 -7.96 7.08 -13.46
N TYR A 125 -8.10 5.78 -13.71
CA TYR A 125 -8.55 5.25 -14.97
C TYR A 125 -9.96 4.64 -14.88
N LEU A 126 -10.16 3.55 -14.15
CA LEU A 126 -11.43 2.81 -14.12
C LEU A 126 -12.56 3.65 -13.50
N SER A 127 -12.35 4.23 -12.33
CA SER A 127 -13.38 5.03 -11.67
C SER A 127 -13.63 6.34 -12.45
N ALA A 128 -12.57 7.01 -12.90
CA ALA A 128 -12.69 8.22 -13.70
C ALA A 128 -13.40 8.00 -15.05
N SER A 129 -13.35 6.80 -15.63
CA SER A 129 -14.06 6.41 -16.86
C SER A 129 -15.50 5.92 -16.62
N LYS A 130 -16.07 6.15 -15.41
CA LYS A 130 -17.42 5.70 -15.00
C LYS A 130 -17.59 4.18 -14.99
N ASN A 131 -16.49 3.43 -14.91
CA ASN A 131 -16.47 1.97 -14.80
C ASN A 131 -16.33 1.51 -13.33
N ASP A 132 -16.97 2.22 -12.39
CA ASP A 132 -16.87 1.99 -10.96
C ASP A 132 -17.20 0.55 -10.54
N LYS A 133 -18.11 -0.10 -11.27
CA LYS A 133 -18.51 -1.49 -10.98
C LYS A 133 -17.33 -2.45 -11.06
N TYR A 134 -16.50 -2.35 -12.10
CA TYR A 134 -15.33 -3.21 -12.27
C TYR A 134 -14.29 -2.96 -11.19
N TYR A 135 -14.04 -1.69 -10.85
CA TYR A 135 -13.16 -1.32 -9.76
C TYR A 135 -13.66 -1.87 -8.41
N MET A 136 -14.96 -1.73 -8.14
CA MET A 136 -15.58 -2.23 -6.92
C MET A 136 -15.47 -3.76 -6.82
N TYR A 137 -15.76 -4.51 -7.90
CA TYR A 137 -15.62 -5.97 -7.90
C TYR A 137 -14.18 -6.41 -7.67
N SER A 138 -13.21 -5.79 -8.35
CA SER A 138 -11.79 -6.09 -8.15
C SER A 138 -11.38 -5.85 -6.70
N PHE A 139 -11.84 -4.75 -6.10
CA PHE A 139 -11.57 -4.42 -4.71
C PHE A 139 -12.18 -5.43 -3.73
N PHE A 140 -13.43 -5.87 -3.95
CA PHE A 140 -14.05 -6.88 -3.10
C PHE A 140 -13.33 -8.23 -3.18
N ILE A 141 -12.97 -8.66 -4.39
CA ILE A 141 -12.23 -9.92 -4.60
C ILE A 141 -10.87 -9.86 -3.90
N ALA A 142 -10.12 -8.78 -4.12
CA ALA A 142 -8.83 -8.55 -3.47
C ALA A 142 -8.97 -8.52 -1.94
N GLY A 143 -10.01 -7.86 -1.41
CA GLY A 143 -10.30 -7.82 0.02
C GLY A 143 -10.56 -9.19 0.62
N ILE A 144 -11.39 -10.01 -0.03
CA ILE A 144 -11.68 -11.39 0.41
C ILE A 144 -10.39 -12.22 0.39
N ILE A 145 -9.63 -12.17 -0.69
CA ILE A 145 -8.35 -12.90 -0.82
C ILE A 145 -7.40 -12.49 0.30
N THR A 146 -7.24 -11.19 0.55
CA THR A 146 -6.34 -10.68 1.60
C THR A 146 -6.75 -11.17 2.99
N VAL A 147 -8.06 -11.14 3.30
CA VAL A 147 -8.55 -11.63 4.60
C VAL A 147 -8.31 -13.13 4.74
N LEU A 148 -8.59 -13.92 3.69
CA LEU A 148 -8.33 -15.37 3.70
C LEU A 148 -6.83 -15.67 3.86
N LEU A 149 -5.97 -14.96 3.14
CA LEU A 149 -4.52 -15.09 3.28
C LEU A 149 -4.04 -14.71 4.68
N ASN A 150 -4.59 -13.65 5.28
CA ASN A 150 -4.26 -13.27 6.66
C ASN A 150 -4.64 -14.39 7.64
N ILE A 151 -5.82 -14.96 7.54
CA ILE A 151 -6.28 -16.05 8.41
C ILE A 151 -5.40 -17.31 8.25
N LEU A 152 -4.96 -17.60 7.02
CA LEU A 152 -4.15 -18.79 6.74
C LEU A 152 -2.67 -18.59 7.06
N LEU A 153 -2.07 -17.43 6.73
CA LEU A 153 -0.63 -17.23 6.81
C LEU A 153 -0.16 -16.63 8.15
N VAL A 154 -0.96 -15.76 8.76
CA VAL A 154 -0.53 -15.08 9.99
C VAL A 154 -0.28 -16.04 11.16
N PRO A 155 -1.07 -17.11 11.39
CA PRO A 155 -0.80 -18.05 12.46
C PRO A 155 0.55 -18.79 12.33
N TYR A 156 1.02 -19.00 11.09
CA TYR A 156 2.27 -19.72 10.81
C TYR A 156 3.48 -18.81 10.63
N PHE A 157 3.29 -17.65 10.00
CA PHE A 157 4.38 -16.75 9.60
C PHE A 157 4.38 -15.41 10.33
N LEU A 158 3.43 -15.17 11.25
CA LEU A 158 3.30 -13.93 12.02
C LEU A 158 3.34 -12.68 11.11
N ILE A 159 4.29 -11.76 11.37
CA ILE A 159 4.45 -10.52 10.60
C ILE A 159 4.67 -10.79 9.10
N ASN A 160 5.47 -11.80 8.75
CA ASN A 160 5.73 -12.14 7.35
C ASN A 160 4.45 -12.58 6.63
N GLY A 161 3.52 -13.25 7.33
CA GLY A 161 2.21 -13.61 6.80
C GLY A 161 1.38 -12.38 6.43
N ILE A 162 1.40 -11.32 7.24
CA ILE A 162 0.71 -10.05 6.93
C ILE A 162 1.34 -9.39 5.71
N LEU A 163 2.68 -9.27 5.70
CA LEU A 163 3.40 -8.63 4.60
C LEU A 163 3.14 -9.32 3.26
N PHE A 164 3.12 -10.65 3.26
CA PHE A 164 2.77 -11.43 2.08
C PHE A 164 1.33 -11.18 1.63
N SER A 165 0.37 -11.25 2.53
CA SER A 165 -1.04 -11.04 2.20
C SER A 165 -1.34 -9.61 1.72
N MET A 166 -0.61 -8.60 2.22
CA MET A 166 -0.71 -7.22 1.75
C MET A 166 -0.23 -7.08 0.30
N ILE A 167 0.91 -7.68 -0.05
CA ILE A 167 1.47 -7.58 -1.41
C ILE A 167 0.59 -8.33 -2.42
N PHE A 168 0.10 -9.51 -2.07
CA PHE A 168 -0.76 -10.30 -2.95
C PHE A 168 -2.20 -9.78 -3.07
N GLY A 169 -2.66 -9.01 -2.09
CA GLY A 169 -4.00 -8.42 -2.09
C GLY A 169 -4.12 -7.09 -2.85
N GLU A 170 -3.01 -6.51 -3.33
CA GLU A 170 -3.01 -5.26 -4.09
C GLU A 170 -3.03 -5.50 -5.59
#